data_6a552cf2f1d26bf989bc85575f5accb6
#
_entry.id   6a552cf2f1d26bf989bc85575f5accb6
#
_cell.length_a   1.000
_cell.length_b   1.000
_cell.length_c   1.000
_cell.angle_alpha   90.00
_cell.angle_beta   90.00
_cell.angle_gamma   90.00
#
_symmetry.space_group_name_H-M   'P 1'
#
loop_
_entity.id
_entity.type
_entity.pdbx_description
1 polymer ?
#
loop_
_entity_poly.entity_id
_entity_poly.type
_entity_poly.pdbx_seq_one_letter_code
_entity_poly.pdbx_strand_id
1 'polypeptide(L)' 'MNGVYAPTFCVGDKVLIVWNSGEYGKSRQYIVGGNKHMNYTLVDLLTGEFLTAPQDTLSDLREIIQNDIDNGIIKFIQIY' A
#
# COMPACT_ATOMS: atom_id res chain seq x y z
N MET A 1 -20.10 -8.57 0.51
CA MET A 1 -19.36 -7.33 0.77
C MET A 1 -18.44 -7.50 1.96
N ASN A 2 -17.21 -7.24 1.80
CA ASN A 2 -16.24 -7.52 2.85
C ASN A 2 -15.93 -6.33 3.77
N GLY A 3 -16.26 -5.13 3.40
CA GLY A 3 -16.03 -3.97 4.23
C GLY A 3 -14.57 -3.60 4.45
N VAL A 4 -13.66 -4.14 3.64
CA VAL A 4 -12.24 -3.82 3.76
C VAL A 4 -11.92 -2.69 2.79
N TYR A 5 -11.36 -1.61 3.33
CA TYR A 5 -11.03 -0.42 2.55
C TYR A 5 -9.61 0.01 2.84
N ALA A 6 -8.94 0.50 1.80
CA ALA A 6 -7.64 1.13 1.98
C ALA A 6 -7.81 2.42 2.78
N PRO A 7 -6.94 2.68 3.77
CA PRO A 7 -7.02 3.92 4.53
C PRO A 7 -6.58 5.11 3.70
N THR A 8 -6.87 6.32 4.17
CA THR A 8 -6.31 7.53 3.59
C THR A 8 -4.86 7.66 4.02
N PHE A 9 -3.96 7.72 3.05
CA PHE A 9 -2.52 7.79 3.30
C PHE A 9 -2.05 9.22 3.50
N CYS A 10 -1.04 9.37 4.40
CA CYS A 10 -0.24 10.58 4.50
C CYS A 10 1.23 10.18 4.37
N VAL A 11 2.04 11.04 3.77
CA VAL A 11 3.48 10.79 3.66
C VAL A 11 4.07 10.60 5.06
N GLY A 12 4.86 9.55 5.23
CA GLY A 12 5.45 9.19 6.52
C GLY A 12 4.65 8.18 7.31
N ASP A 13 3.42 7.86 6.89
CA ASP A 13 2.64 6.82 7.54
C ASP A 13 3.31 5.47 7.34
N LYS A 14 3.35 4.66 8.40
CA LYS A 14 3.78 3.28 8.33
C LYS A 14 2.55 2.41 8.11
N VAL A 15 2.68 1.47 7.20
CA VAL A 15 1.56 0.67 6.72
C VAL A 15 1.93 -0.80 6.79
N LEU A 16 1.03 -1.61 7.33
CA LEU A 16 1.14 -3.05 7.31
C LEU A 16 0.20 -3.61 6.25
N ILE A 17 0.73 -4.40 5.33
CA ILE A 17 -0.07 -5.09 4.32
C ILE A 17 0.00 -6.58 4.58
N VAL A 18 -1.15 -7.22 4.64
CA VAL A 18 -1.28 -8.67 4.75
C VAL A 18 -1.86 -9.19 3.43
N TRP A 19 -1.16 -10.13 2.82
CA TRP A 19 -1.49 -10.65 1.51
C TRP A 19 -2.34 -11.92 1.63
N ASN A 20 -3.17 -12.18 0.64
CA ASN A 20 -3.91 -13.44 0.55
C ASN A 20 -3.11 -14.54 -0.15
N SER A 21 -2.18 -14.16 -1.01
CA SER A 21 -1.44 -15.10 -1.83
C SER A 21 -0.40 -15.86 -1.01
N GLY A 22 -0.27 -17.15 -1.27
CA GLY A 22 0.74 -17.98 -0.65
C GLY A 22 2.17 -17.56 -0.97
N GLU A 23 2.40 -16.95 -2.12
CA GLU A 23 3.72 -16.49 -2.51
C GLU A 23 4.20 -15.35 -1.61
N TYR A 24 3.29 -14.44 -1.31
CA TYR A 24 3.58 -13.40 -0.35
C TYR A 24 3.18 -13.80 1.06
N GLY A 25 2.29 -14.75 1.20
CA GLY A 25 1.74 -15.41 2.41
C GLY A 25 1.96 -14.77 3.76
N LYS A 26 2.54 -13.62 3.82
CA LYS A 26 3.01 -12.95 5.02
C LYS A 26 2.68 -11.48 4.94
N SER A 27 2.81 -10.84 6.08
CA SER A 27 2.69 -9.40 6.14
C SER A 27 4.03 -8.74 5.81
N ARG A 28 3.96 -7.55 5.24
CA ARG A 28 5.11 -6.67 5.03
C ARG A 28 4.77 -5.27 5.47
N GLN A 29 5.81 -4.58 5.91
CA GLN A 29 5.67 -3.21 6.39
C GLN A 29 6.23 -2.24 5.37
N TYR A 30 5.51 -1.17 5.16
CA TYR A 30 5.87 -0.13 4.20
C TYR A 30 5.77 1.24 4.85
N ILE A 31 6.41 2.22 4.22
CA ILE A 31 6.23 3.62 4.56
C ILE A 31 5.70 4.35 3.32
N VAL A 32 4.77 5.27 3.53
CA VAL A 32 4.28 6.12 2.45
C VAL A 32 5.34 7.18 2.18
N GLY A 33 5.92 7.13 0.99
CA GLY A 33 6.98 8.04 0.59
C GLY A 33 6.61 8.88 -0.62
N GLY A 34 7.37 9.93 -0.83
CA GLY A 34 7.23 10.79 -1.99
C GLY A 34 6.88 12.23 -1.65
N ASN A 35 6.69 13.01 -2.68
CA ASN A 35 6.23 14.39 -2.60
C ASN A 35 5.68 14.79 -3.96
N LYS A 36 5.17 16.03 -4.07
CA LYS A 36 4.52 16.48 -5.30
C LYS A 36 5.46 16.54 -6.53
N HIS A 37 6.78 16.48 -6.33
CA HIS A 37 7.75 16.49 -7.43
C HIS A 37 8.21 15.09 -7.81
N MET A 38 8.20 14.16 -6.85
CA MET A 38 8.72 12.81 -7.02
C MET A 38 7.62 11.75 -7.09
N ASN A 39 6.36 12.18 -6.95
CA ASN A 39 5.21 11.29 -6.89
C ASN A 39 5.23 10.41 -5.63
N TYR A 40 4.22 9.57 -5.46
CA TYR A 40 3.98 8.87 -4.21
C TYR A 40 3.94 7.36 -4.40
N THR A 41 4.54 6.64 -3.47
CA THR A 41 4.50 5.17 -3.48
C THR A 41 4.65 4.63 -2.06
N LEU A 42 4.48 3.33 -1.93
CA LEU A 42 4.78 2.61 -0.70
C LEU A 42 6.15 1.97 -0.83
N VAL A 43 7.02 2.22 0.13
CA VAL A 43 8.40 1.74 0.13
C VAL A 43 8.52 0.65 1.19
N ASP A 44 8.98 -0.53 0.79
CA ASP A 44 9.21 -1.65 1.71
C ASP A 44 10.27 -1.26 2.73
N LEU A 45 9.93 -1.35 4.01
CA LEU A 45 10.85 -0.96 5.08
C LEU A 45 12.05 -1.90 5.20
N LEU A 46 11.92 -3.12 4.71
CA LEU A 46 13.00 -4.09 4.79
C LEU A 46 13.93 -4.01 3.58
N THR A 47 13.39 -3.89 2.39
CA THR A 47 14.16 -3.98 1.15
C THR A 47 14.42 -2.65 0.46
N GLY A 48 13.62 -1.63 0.77
CA GLY A 48 13.66 -0.34 0.08
C GLY A 48 12.98 -0.35 -1.28
N GLU A 49 12.38 -1.46 -1.68
CA GLU A 49 11.72 -1.57 -2.98
C GLU A 49 10.35 -0.89 -2.95
N PHE A 50 9.96 -0.36 -4.10
CA PHE A 50 8.64 0.24 -4.27
C PHE A 50 7.61 -0.84 -4.51
N LEU A 51 6.49 -0.75 -3.79
CA LEU A 51 5.37 -1.68 -4.00
C LEU A 51 4.70 -1.43 -5.34
N THR A 52 4.57 -0.17 -5.72
CA THR A 52 3.95 0.23 -6.98
C THR A 52 4.85 1.24 -7.69
N ALA A 53 4.60 1.45 -8.98
CA ALA A 53 5.15 2.61 -9.67
C ALA A 53 4.65 3.88 -8.95
N PRO A 54 5.47 4.93 -8.85
CA PRO A 54 5.04 6.18 -8.21
C PRO A 54 3.81 6.78 -8.89
N GLN A 55 2.89 7.27 -8.08
CA GLN A 55 1.62 7.84 -8.54
C GLN A 55 1.59 9.34 -8.31
N ASP A 56 0.84 10.06 -9.13
CA ASP A 56 0.79 11.52 -9.08
C ASP A 56 0.20 12.05 -7.77
N THR A 57 -0.74 11.31 -7.19
CA THR A 57 -1.40 11.71 -5.95
C THR A 57 -1.50 10.55 -4.98
N LEU A 58 -1.68 10.89 -3.70
CA LEU A 58 -1.95 9.88 -2.67
C LEU A 58 -3.29 9.18 -2.92
N SER A 59 -4.25 9.88 -3.52
CA SER A 59 -5.53 9.29 -3.87
C SER A 59 -5.36 8.20 -4.94
N ASP A 60 -4.52 8.44 -5.94
CA ASP A 60 -4.24 7.45 -6.97
C ASP A 60 -3.54 6.22 -6.37
N LEU A 61 -2.61 6.43 -5.46
CA LEU A 61 -1.93 5.36 -4.75
C LEU A 61 -2.93 4.51 -3.97
N ARG A 62 -3.82 5.17 -3.23
CA ARG A 62 -4.86 4.50 -2.47
C ARG A 62 -5.78 3.66 -3.37
N GLU A 63 -6.11 4.18 -4.54
CA GLU A 63 -6.97 3.48 -5.49
C GLU A 63 -6.34 2.18 -5.99
N ILE A 64 -5.03 2.19 -6.26
CA ILE A 64 -4.32 0.97 -6.65
C ILE A 64 -4.41 -0.08 -5.54
N ILE A 65 -4.17 0.32 -4.31
CA ILE A 65 -4.24 -0.59 -3.17
C ILE A 65 -5.66 -1.11 -2.99
N GLN A 66 -6.66 -0.24 -3.14
CA GLN A 66 -8.06 -0.66 -3.04
C GLN A 66 -8.43 -1.67 -4.12
N ASN A 67 -7.93 -1.49 -5.33
CA ASN A 67 -8.16 -2.46 -6.40
C ASN A 67 -7.56 -3.83 -6.06
N ASP A 68 -6.40 -3.86 -5.45
CA ASP A 68 -5.77 -5.11 -5.03
C ASP A 68 -6.56 -5.78 -3.90
N ILE A 69 -7.15 -5.02 -3.00
CA ILE A 69 -8.06 -5.55 -1.97
C ILE A 69 -9.30 -6.14 -2.64
N ASP A 70 -9.90 -5.40 -3.56
CA ASP A 70 -11.13 -5.81 -4.24
C ASP A 70 -10.91 -7.07 -5.09
N ASN A 71 -9.72 -7.23 -5.63
CA ASN A 71 -9.35 -8.40 -6.44
C ASN A 71 -8.86 -9.58 -5.61
N GLY A 72 -8.84 -9.46 -4.29
CA GLY A 72 -8.46 -10.55 -3.41
C GLY A 72 -6.95 -10.79 -3.32
N ILE A 73 -6.14 -9.87 -3.81
CA ILE A 73 -4.67 -9.96 -3.72
C ILE A 73 -4.21 -9.58 -2.32
N ILE A 74 -4.75 -8.47 -1.80
CA ILE A 74 -4.46 -8.00 -0.45
C ILE A 74 -5.62 -8.39 0.46
N LYS A 75 -5.29 -9.02 1.59
CA LYS A 75 -6.29 -9.40 2.59
C LYS A 75 -6.76 -8.18 3.38
N PHE A 76 -5.83 -7.41 3.90
CA PHE A 76 -6.13 -6.12 4.52
C PHE A 76 -4.88 -5.27 4.62
N ILE A 77 -5.09 -4.01 4.93
CA ILE A 77 -4.04 -3.01 5.10
C ILE A 77 -4.42 -2.13 6.28
N GLN A 78 -3.43 -1.76 7.10
CA GLN A 78 -3.67 -0.84 8.21
C GLN A 78 -2.46 0.07 8.42
N ILE A 79 -2.75 1.28 8.88
CA ILE A 79 -1.74 2.24 9.33
C ILE A 79 -1.49 1.98 10.82
N TYR A 80 -0.23 2.03 11.22
CA TYR A 80 0.12 1.80 12.62
C TYR A 80 1.20 2.76 13.13
#